data_099ff81cb731f24a4001f226a259df61
#
_entry.id   099ff81cb731f24a4001f226a259df61
#
_cell.length_a   1.000
_cell.length_b   1.000
_cell.length_c   1.000
_cell.angle_alpha   90.00
_cell.angle_beta   90.00
_cell.angle_gamma   90.00
#
_symmetry.space_group_name_H-M   'P 1'
#
loop_
_entity.id
_entity.type
_entity.pdbx_description
1 polymer ?
#
loop_
_entity_poly.entity_id
_entity_poly.type
_entity_poly.pdbx_seq_one_letter_code
_entity_poly.pdbx_strand_id
1 'polypeptide(L)'
;VVLTPTRELAMQVADAVESFAAHLPKVDVVAVYGGSPYQPQQRALAAGAQVVVGTPGRVIDHIERGTLVLDDVRFLVLDEADEMLRMGFAEDVDTIFSRAPRERQVALFSATMPAPIRRVANEHLTDPVEIAVARQSSTVTSVRQTYAVVPFRHKTGSLVRVLATSDAEAAIVFTRTRGAAEEVGSALVERGISAATISGDVAQKERERIVERLRSGALDVLVATDVAARGLDVDRIGLVVNFDLPGEPEAYVHRIGRTGRAGRTGEALSFVTPHERGRLRAIERTTRTPLQEIEIPSPADVSAHKVRALLGQVPARQEAGRLSMYADMVRTFLAEHDVDPVDLAAAMAALAVGDDGPRAREEQERFEAERAAAREQAKTRRTERTGERPSRGDR
;
A
#
# COMPACT_ATOMS: atom_id res chain seq x y z
N VAL A 1 -15.18 0.91 -25.55
CA VAL A 1 -13.77 0.86 -25.13
C VAL A 1 -13.63 1.49 -23.75
N VAL A 2 -12.91 0.85 -22.84
CA VAL A 2 -12.59 1.36 -21.50
C VAL A 2 -11.07 1.54 -21.41
N LEU A 3 -10.62 2.75 -21.15
CA LEU A 3 -9.20 3.07 -20.93
C LEU A 3 -8.90 3.13 -19.43
N THR A 4 -7.83 2.47 -19.02
CA THR A 4 -7.37 2.41 -17.65
C THR A 4 -5.87 2.74 -17.56
N PRO A 5 -5.37 3.35 -16.47
CA PRO A 5 -3.96 3.72 -16.36
C PRO A 5 -3.01 2.53 -16.24
N THR A 6 -3.50 1.39 -15.72
CA THR A 6 -2.66 0.23 -15.41
C THR A 6 -3.24 -1.06 -15.95
N ARG A 7 -2.35 -2.04 -16.12
CA ARG A 7 -2.69 -3.40 -16.58
C ARG A 7 -3.59 -4.11 -15.59
N GLU A 8 -3.29 -3.97 -14.31
CA GLU A 8 -4.05 -4.58 -13.22
C GLU A 8 -5.48 -4.08 -13.21
N LEU A 9 -5.67 -2.77 -13.35
CA LEU A 9 -7.02 -2.21 -13.44
C LEU A 9 -7.72 -2.65 -14.73
N ALA A 10 -6.99 -2.75 -15.86
CA ALA A 10 -7.59 -3.27 -17.10
C ALA A 10 -8.13 -4.70 -16.92
N MET A 11 -7.37 -5.57 -16.26
CA MET A 11 -7.81 -6.93 -15.95
C MET A 11 -9.02 -6.94 -15.00
N GLN A 12 -8.95 -6.17 -13.90
CA GLN A 12 -10.06 -6.09 -12.93
C GLN A 12 -11.35 -5.59 -13.55
N VAL A 13 -11.27 -4.56 -14.38
CA VAL A 13 -12.44 -4.04 -15.09
C VAL A 13 -12.96 -5.05 -16.11
N ALA A 14 -12.07 -5.74 -16.83
CA ALA A 14 -12.48 -6.80 -17.77
C ALA A 14 -13.19 -7.94 -17.02
N ASP A 15 -12.60 -8.47 -15.93
CA ASP A 15 -13.19 -9.52 -15.11
C ASP A 15 -14.55 -9.11 -14.53
N ALA A 16 -14.69 -7.86 -14.08
CA ALA A 16 -15.95 -7.32 -13.59
C ALA A 16 -17.02 -7.27 -14.69
N VAL A 17 -16.65 -6.79 -15.88
CA VAL A 17 -17.57 -6.72 -17.02
C VAL A 17 -17.97 -8.13 -17.48
N GLU A 18 -17.04 -9.09 -17.53
CA GLU A 18 -17.33 -10.49 -17.80
C GLU A 18 -18.33 -11.07 -16.78
N SER A 19 -18.13 -10.78 -15.50
CA SER A 19 -19.06 -11.19 -14.43
C SER A 19 -20.46 -10.61 -14.64
N PHE A 20 -20.58 -9.33 -15.01
CA PHE A 20 -21.88 -8.71 -15.31
C PHE A 20 -22.52 -9.28 -16.57
N ALA A 21 -21.71 -9.66 -17.55
CA ALA A 21 -22.14 -10.22 -18.82
C ALA A 21 -22.44 -11.74 -18.77
N ALA A 22 -22.20 -12.41 -17.64
CA ALA A 22 -22.28 -13.88 -17.51
C ALA A 22 -23.60 -14.50 -17.98
N HIS A 23 -24.68 -13.73 -17.93
CA HIS A 23 -26.03 -14.17 -18.39
C HIS A 23 -26.46 -13.51 -19.71
N LEU A 24 -25.59 -12.73 -20.34
CA LEU A 24 -25.86 -12.10 -21.64
C LEU A 24 -25.28 -12.96 -22.77
N PRO A 25 -26.05 -13.31 -23.79
CA PRO A 25 -25.53 -14.07 -24.92
C PRO A 25 -24.60 -13.18 -25.75
N LYS A 26 -23.43 -13.71 -26.10
CA LYS A 26 -22.50 -13.10 -27.06
C LYS A 26 -21.91 -11.74 -26.65
N VAL A 27 -21.53 -11.58 -25.39
CA VAL A 27 -20.71 -10.47 -24.94
C VAL A 27 -19.31 -11.00 -24.62
N ASP A 28 -18.38 -10.73 -25.53
CA ASP A 28 -16.98 -11.08 -25.36
C ASP A 28 -16.21 -9.83 -24.88
N VAL A 29 -15.44 -9.98 -23.83
CA VAL A 29 -14.60 -8.93 -23.25
C VAL A 29 -13.13 -9.26 -23.50
N VAL A 30 -12.34 -8.27 -23.86
CA VAL A 30 -10.91 -8.46 -24.02
C VAL A 30 -10.12 -7.41 -23.26
N ALA A 31 -9.15 -7.86 -22.47
CA ALA A 31 -8.17 -6.99 -21.83
C ALA A 31 -6.95 -6.79 -22.74
N VAL A 32 -6.64 -5.52 -23.04
CA VAL A 32 -5.60 -5.09 -24.00
C VAL A 32 -4.55 -4.25 -23.29
N TYR A 33 -3.40 -4.84 -22.95
CA TYR A 33 -2.34 -4.16 -22.18
C TYR A 33 -0.94 -4.64 -22.55
N GLY A 34 0.05 -3.79 -22.33
CA GLY A 34 1.45 -4.10 -22.63
C GLY A 34 2.07 -5.13 -21.66
N GLY A 35 3.13 -5.85 -22.11
CA GLY A 35 3.80 -6.89 -21.31
C GLY A 35 3.10 -8.26 -21.31
N SER A 36 1.94 -8.36 -21.94
CA SER A 36 1.25 -9.60 -22.27
C SER A 36 1.51 -10.00 -23.74
N PRO A 37 1.44 -11.30 -24.09
CA PRO A 37 1.56 -11.74 -25.47
C PRO A 37 0.55 -11.06 -26.38
N TYR A 38 1.01 -10.63 -27.55
CA TYR A 38 0.19 -9.89 -28.51
C TYR A 38 -0.88 -10.75 -29.19
N GLN A 39 -0.50 -11.98 -29.57
CA GLN A 39 -1.36 -12.89 -30.34
C GLN A 39 -2.72 -13.23 -29.69
N PRO A 40 -2.81 -13.52 -28.39
CA PRO A 40 -4.10 -13.76 -27.75
C PRO A 40 -5.03 -12.56 -27.84
N GLN A 41 -4.51 -11.33 -27.61
CA GLN A 41 -5.28 -10.10 -27.71
C GLN A 41 -5.78 -9.90 -29.13
N GLN A 42 -4.91 -10.08 -30.13
CA GLN A 42 -5.25 -9.97 -31.54
C GLN A 42 -6.34 -10.96 -31.97
N ARG A 43 -6.27 -12.22 -31.48
CA ARG A 43 -7.29 -13.23 -31.78
C ARG A 43 -8.65 -12.87 -31.19
N ALA A 44 -8.68 -12.37 -29.96
CA ALA A 44 -9.92 -11.97 -29.30
C ALA A 44 -10.55 -10.75 -30.00
N LEU A 45 -9.75 -9.76 -30.40
CA LEU A 45 -10.22 -8.63 -31.19
C LEU A 45 -10.75 -9.05 -32.56
N ALA A 46 -10.05 -9.95 -33.25
CA ALA A 46 -10.48 -10.49 -34.56
C ALA A 46 -11.76 -11.36 -34.46
N ALA A 47 -12.03 -11.97 -33.30
CA ALA A 47 -13.25 -12.69 -33.03
C ALA A 47 -14.46 -11.75 -32.80
N GLY A 48 -14.25 -10.45 -32.67
CA GLY A 48 -15.29 -9.44 -32.57
C GLY A 48 -15.73 -9.13 -31.15
N ALA A 49 -14.75 -8.99 -30.23
CA ALA A 49 -15.03 -8.59 -28.84
C ALA A 49 -15.84 -7.27 -28.80
N GLN A 50 -16.94 -7.27 -28.03
CA GLN A 50 -17.83 -6.12 -27.88
C GLN A 50 -17.32 -5.13 -26.85
N VAL A 51 -16.54 -5.60 -25.86
CA VAL A 51 -15.95 -4.74 -24.84
C VAL A 51 -14.43 -4.91 -24.85
N VAL A 52 -13.74 -3.80 -25.07
CA VAL A 52 -12.28 -3.73 -25.03
C VAL A 52 -11.87 -2.88 -23.85
N VAL A 53 -11.12 -3.45 -22.91
CA VAL A 53 -10.58 -2.75 -21.74
C VAL A 53 -9.07 -2.70 -21.88
N GLY A 54 -8.47 -1.52 -21.82
CA GLY A 54 -7.03 -1.49 -22.05
C GLY A 54 -6.27 -0.29 -21.53
N THR A 55 -4.94 -0.43 -21.56
CA THR A 55 -4.03 0.68 -21.29
C THR A 55 -3.74 1.45 -22.59
N PRO A 56 -3.64 2.81 -22.55
CA PRO A 56 -3.59 3.65 -23.74
C PRO A 56 -2.55 3.19 -24.77
N GLY A 57 -1.29 3.04 -24.40
CA GLY A 57 -0.23 2.71 -25.36
C GLY A 57 -0.44 1.37 -26.11
N ARG A 58 -1.00 0.32 -25.47
CA ARG A 58 -1.30 -0.95 -26.17
C ARG A 58 -2.56 -0.83 -27.02
N VAL A 59 -3.53 -0.05 -26.63
CA VAL A 59 -4.72 0.25 -27.43
C VAL A 59 -4.29 0.97 -28.73
N ILE A 60 -3.41 1.95 -28.63
CA ILE A 60 -2.83 2.65 -29.80
C ILE A 60 -2.07 1.67 -30.72
N ASP A 61 -1.22 0.81 -30.16
CA ASP A 61 -0.47 -0.20 -30.93
C ASP A 61 -1.42 -1.12 -31.74
N HIS A 62 -2.56 -1.53 -31.18
CA HIS A 62 -3.58 -2.29 -31.90
C HIS A 62 -4.31 -1.47 -32.96
N ILE A 63 -4.59 -0.18 -32.70
CA ILE A 63 -5.21 0.74 -33.69
C ILE A 63 -4.26 0.96 -34.88
N GLU A 64 -2.98 1.26 -34.60
CA GLU A 64 -1.98 1.50 -35.66
C GLU A 64 -1.74 0.28 -36.56
N ARG A 65 -1.82 -0.92 -35.96
CA ARG A 65 -1.71 -2.19 -36.70
C ARG A 65 -3.01 -2.61 -37.41
N GLY A 66 -4.09 -1.86 -37.26
CA GLY A 66 -5.41 -2.20 -37.81
C GLY A 66 -6.05 -3.45 -37.20
N THR A 67 -5.56 -3.92 -36.04
CA THR A 67 -6.14 -5.07 -35.35
C THR A 67 -7.26 -4.67 -34.35
N LEU A 68 -7.37 -3.40 -34.03
CA LEU A 68 -8.51 -2.77 -33.37
C LEU A 68 -9.01 -1.60 -34.23
N VAL A 69 -10.25 -1.70 -34.67
CA VAL A 69 -10.95 -0.67 -35.42
C VAL A 69 -11.99 -0.03 -34.50
N LEU A 70 -12.03 1.30 -34.46
CA LEU A 70 -12.89 2.02 -33.52
C LEU A 70 -14.17 2.58 -34.20
N ASP A 71 -14.40 2.33 -35.50
CA ASP A 71 -15.46 2.95 -36.30
C ASP A 71 -16.86 2.74 -35.73
N ASP A 72 -17.09 1.61 -35.02
CA ASP A 72 -18.38 1.24 -34.44
C ASP A 72 -18.45 1.49 -32.92
N VAL A 73 -17.46 2.22 -32.37
CA VAL A 73 -17.44 2.49 -30.90
C VAL A 73 -18.56 3.44 -30.51
N ARG A 74 -19.45 2.94 -29.64
CA ARG A 74 -20.58 3.70 -29.07
C ARG A 74 -20.30 4.27 -27.68
N PHE A 75 -19.45 3.60 -26.90
CA PHE A 75 -19.09 3.99 -25.56
C PHE A 75 -17.59 4.06 -25.41
N LEU A 76 -17.10 5.18 -24.91
CA LEU A 76 -15.69 5.38 -24.59
C LEU A 76 -15.57 5.86 -23.16
N VAL A 77 -14.87 5.07 -22.35
CA VAL A 77 -14.78 5.29 -20.90
C VAL A 77 -13.33 5.55 -20.51
N LEU A 78 -13.11 6.57 -19.72
CA LEU A 78 -11.85 6.82 -19.01
C LEU A 78 -12.04 6.47 -17.53
N ASP A 79 -11.31 5.51 -17.03
CA ASP A 79 -11.31 5.17 -15.61
C ASP A 79 -9.99 5.55 -14.95
N GLU A 80 -10.05 6.10 -13.74
CA GLU A 80 -8.93 6.74 -13.06
C GLU A 80 -8.23 7.79 -13.95
N ALA A 81 -9.01 8.71 -14.55
CA ALA A 81 -8.49 9.70 -15.50
C ALA A 81 -7.39 10.59 -14.92
N ASP A 82 -7.50 10.99 -13.65
CA ASP A 82 -6.45 11.77 -12.95
C ASP A 82 -5.14 10.98 -12.87
N GLU A 83 -5.22 9.69 -12.76
CA GLU A 83 -4.06 8.83 -12.71
C GLU A 83 -3.42 8.65 -14.10
N MET A 84 -4.25 8.51 -15.16
CA MET A 84 -3.75 8.48 -16.53
C MET A 84 -2.95 9.73 -16.88
N LEU A 85 -3.44 10.92 -16.49
CA LEU A 85 -2.70 12.16 -16.74
C LEU A 85 -1.40 12.25 -15.94
N ARG A 86 -1.38 11.80 -14.69
CA ARG A 86 -0.14 11.74 -13.88
C ARG A 86 0.91 10.81 -14.51
N MET A 87 0.47 9.77 -15.19
CA MET A 87 1.35 8.84 -15.90
C MET A 87 1.81 9.36 -17.27
N GLY A 88 1.32 10.52 -17.71
CA GLY A 88 1.70 11.14 -18.96
C GLY A 88 0.90 10.65 -20.19
N PHE A 89 -0.21 9.95 -19.98
CA PHE A 89 -1.05 9.42 -21.08
C PHE A 89 -2.00 10.44 -21.72
N ALA A 90 -1.84 11.75 -21.47
CA ALA A 90 -2.73 12.77 -22.03
C ALA A 90 -2.80 12.70 -23.57
N GLU A 91 -1.63 12.69 -24.23
CA GLU A 91 -1.53 12.63 -25.71
C GLU A 91 -2.06 11.29 -26.25
N ASP A 92 -1.83 10.20 -25.53
CA ASP A 92 -2.34 8.88 -25.90
C ASP A 92 -3.87 8.84 -25.87
N VAL A 93 -4.47 9.43 -24.83
CA VAL A 93 -5.93 9.55 -24.69
C VAL A 93 -6.49 10.37 -25.84
N ASP A 94 -5.93 11.54 -26.15
CA ASP A 94 -6.35 12.39 -27.27
C ASP A 94 -6.23 11.66 -28.62
N THR A 95 -5.18 10.89 -28.80
CA THR A 95 -4.97 10.07 -30.01
C THR A 95 -6.10 9.05 -30.16
N ILE A 96 -6.46 8.31 -29.12
CA ILE A 96 -7.54 7.31 -29.16
C ILE A 96 -8.89 8.01 -29.44
N PHE A 97 -9.16 9.12 -28.75
CA PHE A 97 -10.39 9.89 -28.94
C PHE A 97 -10.55 10.39 -30.35
N SER A 98 -9.45 10.85 -31.00
CA SER A 98 -9.47 11.33 -32.38
C SER A 98 -9.79 10.25 -33.42
N ARG A 99 -9.55 8.98 -33.10
CA ARG A 99 -9.79 7.81 -33.95
C ARG A 99 -11.19 7.20 -33.78
N ALA A 100 -11.90 7.56 -32.73
CA ALA A 100 -13.26 7.06 -32.47
C ALA A 100 -14.31 7.97 -33.13
N PRO A 101 -15.51 7.46 -33.47
CA PRO A 101 -16.60 8.26 -34.07
C PRO A 101 -16.98 9.45 -33.19
N ARG A 102 -17.48 10.52 -33.81
CA ARG A 102 -17.98 11.67 -33.04
C ARG A 102 -19.27 11.37 -32.30
N GLU A 103 -20.13 10.56 -32.90
CA GLU A 103 -21.38 10.10 -32.27
C GLU A 103 -21.11 8.94 -31.33
N ARG A 104 -20.67 9.24 -30.10
CA ARG A 104 -20.41 8.27 -29.04
C ARG A 104 -20.78 8.85 -27.69
N GLN A 105 -21.10 8.01 -26.75
CA GLN A 105 -21.18 8.41 -25.34
C GLN A 105 -19.80 8.32 -24.71
N VAL A 106 -19.42 9.36 -23.98
CA VAL A 106 -18.17 9.40 -23.22
C VAL A 106 -18.50 9.43 -21.73
N ALA A 107 -17.81 8.60 -20.94
CA ALA A 107 -17.86 8.64 -19.48
C ALA A 107 -16.43 8.81 -18.95
N LEU A 108 -16.27 9.73 -18.01
CA LEU A 108 -15.00 10.00 -17.35
C LEU A 108 -15.15 9.76 -15.84
N PHE A 109 -14.41 8.80 -15.31
CA PHE A 109 -14.33 8.52 -13.91
C PHE A 109 -12.98 8.98 -13.36
N SER A 110 -13.01 9.74 -12.27
CA SER A 110 -11.81 10.28 -11.63
C SER A 110 -12.06 10.53 -10.15
N ALA A 111 -11.07 10.19 -9.32
CA ALA A 111 -11.13 10.47 -7.89
C ALA A 111 -10.99 11.98 -7.61
N THR A 112 -10.30 12.72 -8.48
CA THR A 112 -10.06 14.15 -8.36
C THR A 112 -10.34 14.87 -9.68
N MET A 113 -10.72 16.15 -9.62
CA MET A 113 -11.02 16.99 -10.79
C MET A 113 -10.12 18.23 -10.84
N PRO A 114 -8.77 18.07 -10.93
CA PRO A 114 -7.87 19.21 -11.12
C PRO A 114 -8.05 19.82 -12.53
N ALA A 115 -7.47 21.00 -12.74
CA ALA A 115 -7.62 21.75 -13.99
C ALA A 115 -7.26 20.93 -15.27
N PRO A 116 -6.23 20.07 -15.29
CA PRO A 116 -5.95 19.22 -16.44
C PRO A 116 -7.09 18.24 -16.77
N ILE A 117 -7.70 17.60 -15.76
CA ILE A 117 -8.83 16.67 -15.97
C ILE A 117 -10.06 17.43 -16.48
N ARG A 118 -10.34 18.62 -15.93
CA ARG A 118 -11.44 19.46 -16.43
C ARG A 118 -11.23 19.84 -17.88
N ARG A 119 -9.98 20.04 -18.33
CA ARG A 119 -9.68 20.32 -19.73
C ARG A 119 -10.05 19.12 -20.60
N VAL A 120 -9.60 17.91 -20.24
CA VAL A 120 -9.95 16.67 -20.97
C VAL A 120 -11.47 16.48 -21.00
N ALA A 121 -12.16 16.70 -19.88
CA ALA A 121 -13.61 16.63 -19.84
C ALA A 121 -14.26 17.62 -20.80
N ASN A 122 -13.85 18.90 -20.78
CA ASN A 122 -14.42 19.94 -21.64
C ASN A 122 -14.11 19.71 -23.13
N GLU A 123 -13.01 19.06 -23.47
CA GLU A 123 -12.61 18.79 -24.84
C GLU A 123 -13.35 17.61 -25.47
N HIS A 124 -13.62 16.58 -24.65
CA HIS A 124 -14.12 15.30 -25.15
C HIS A 124 -15.57 14.96 -24.76
N LEU A 125 -16.17 15.68 -23.80
CA LEU A 125 -17.56 15.48 -23.40
C LEU A 125 -18.43 16.64 -23.91
N THR A 126 -19.62 16.30 -24.44
CA THR A 126 -20.63 17.27 -24.89
C THR A 126 -21.77 17.25 -23.88
N ASP A 127 -22.09 18.41 -23.31
CA ASP A 127 -23.12 18.57 -22.26
C ASP A 127 -23.05 17.51 -21.14
N PRO A 128 -21.89 17.35 -20.48
CA PRO A 128 -21.73 16.29 -19.50
C PRO A 128 -22.59 16.53 -18.26
N VAL A 129 -23.22 15.44 -17.79
CA VAL A 129 -23.82 15.42 -16.46
C VAL A 129 -22.73 15.12 -15.45
N GLU A 130 -22.43 16.07 -14.57
CA GLU A 130 -21.48 15.86 -13.49
C GLU A 130 -22.18 15.18 -12.30
N ILE A 131 -21.76 13.95 -12.02
CA ILE A 131 -22.23 13.18 -10.86
C ILE A 131 -21.09 13.15 -9.85
N ALA A 132 -21.15 14.06 -8.90
CA ALA A 132 -20.23 14.06 -7.77
C ALA A 132 -20.80 13.16 -6.66
N VAL A 133 -20.26 11.96 -6.52
CA VAL A 133 -20.43 11.19 -5.29
C VAL A 133 -19.73 12.01 -4.19
N ALA A 134 -20.52 12.57 -3.25
CA ALA A 134 -19.95 13.20 -2.08
C ALA A 134 -18.86 12.25 -1.55
N ARG A 135 -17.62 12.76 -1.39
CA ARG A 135 -16.53 11.95 -0.88
C ARG A 135 -17.08 11.19 0.32
N GLN A 136 -17.48 9.96 0.10
CA GLN A 136 -17.76 9.11 1.22
C GLN A 136 -16.44 9.05 1.97
N SER A 137 -16.42 9.72 3.11
CA SER A 137 -15.36 9.59 4.10
C SER A 137 -15.16 8.13 4.53
N SER A 138 -15.90 7.19 3.93
CA SER A 138 -15.89 5.78 4.28
C SER A 138 -14.52 5.13 4.20
N THR A 139 -13.74 5.38 3.16
CA THR A 139 -12.37 4.82 3.10
C THR A 139 -11.43 5.55 4.06
N VAL A 140 -11.63 6.87 4.24
CA VAL A 140 -10.84 7.67 5.20
C VAL A 140 -11.27 7.39 6.64
N THR A 141 -12.57 7.09 6.87
CA THR A 141 -13.12 6.79 8.20
C THR A 141 -12.91 5.33 8.63
N SER A 142 -12.84 4.38 7.68
CA SER A 142 -12.54 2.97 7.99
C SER A 142 -11.04 2.72 8.24
N VAL A 143 -10.16 3.68 7.89
CA VAL A 143 -8.72 3.57 8.07
C VAL A 143 -8.27 4.46 9.24
N ARG A 144 -7.71 3.83 10.27
CA ARG A 144 -7.04 4.54 11.37
C ARG A 144 -5.74 5.15 10.84
N GLN A 145 -5.63 6.47 10.85
CA GLN A 145 -4.51 7.20 10.29
C GLN A 145 -3.60 7.73 11.39
N THR A 146 -2.35 7.29 11.36
CA THR A 146 -1.34 7.66 12.35
C THR A 146 -0.05 8.12 11.69
N TYR A 147 0.76 8.85 12.44
CA TYR A 147 2.12 9.16 12.02
C TYR A 147 3.10 9.04 13.19
N ALA A 148 4.36 8.79 12.86
CA ALA A 148 5.45 8.82 13.82
C ALA A 148 6.58 9.70 13.29
N VAL A 149 7.16 10.53 14.15
CA VAL A 149 8.35 11.33 13.79
C VAL A 149 9.60 10.47 13.89
N VAL A 150 10.15 10.10 12.73
CA VAL A 150 11.28 9.18 12.64
C VAL A 150 12.40 9.81 11.79
N PRO A 151 13.61 10.00 12.33
CA PRO A 151 14.77 10.38 11.52
C PRO A 151 15.05 9.35 10.42
N PHE A 152 15.53 9.81 9.26
CA PHE A 152 15.70 8.96 8.08
C PHE A 152 16.47 7.66 8.36
N ARG A 153 17.60 7.77 9.07
CA ARG A 153 18.48 6.63 9.42
C ARG A 153 17.82 5.57 10.29
N HIS A 154 16.73 5.90 10.99
CA HIS A 154 16.02 5.00 11.91
C HIS A 154 14.74 4.40 11.31
N LYS A 155 14.34 4.82 10.09
CA LYS A 155 13.08 4.38 9.48
C LYS A 155 13.02 2.87 9.30
N THR A 156 14.07 2.23 8.83
CA THR A 156 14.09 0.77 8.59
C THR A 156 13.96 -0.02 9.90
N GLY A 157 14.71 0.34 10.94
CA GLY A 157 14.57 -0.29 12.25
C GLY A 157 13.19 -0.06 12.87
N SER A 158 12.63 1.13 12.71
CA SER A 158 11.27 1.46 13.14
C SER A 158 10.22 0.63 12.40
N LEU A 159 10.37 0.45 11.09
CA LEU A 159 9.49 -0.37 10.26
C LEU A 159 9.46 -1.82 10.75
N VAL A 160 10.62 -2.41 11.01
CA VAL A 160 10.73 -3.78 11.52
C VAL A 160 9.95 -3.94 12.82
N ARG A 161 10.09 -3.00 13.77
CA ARG A 161 9.37 -3.06 15.04
C ARG A 161 7.85 -2.87 14.88
N VAL A 162 7.44 -1.96 14.00
CA VAL A 162 6.01 -1.77 13.67
C VAL A 162 5.42 -3.06 13.09
N LEU A 163 6.09 -3.66 12.12
CA LEU A 163 5.64 -4.92 11.51
C LEU A 163 5.60 -6.06 12.53
N ALA A 164 6.58 -6.13 13.43
CA ALA A 164 6.66 -7.17 14.46
C ALA A 164 5.59 -7.04 15.57
N THR A 165 4.94 -5.88 15.69
CA THR A 165 3.88 -5.63 16.68
C THR A 165 2.51 -5.40 16.04
N SER A 166 2.40 -5.55 14.74
CA SER A 166 1.15 -5.41 14.00
C SER A 166 0.37 -6.73 13.99
N ASP A 167 -0.93 -6.64 14.22
CA ASP A 167 -1.87 -7.77 14.06
C ASP A 167 -2.40 -7.89 12.62
N ALA A 168 -1.92 -7.05 11.71
CA ALA A 168 -2.35 -7.07 10.32
C ALA A 168 -1.87 -8.35 9.61
N GLU A 169 -2.77 -9.02 8.89
CA GLU A 169 -2.46 -10.23 8.10
C GLU A 169 -1.43 -9.96 7.01
N ALA A 170 -1.49 -8.77 6.39
CA ALA A 170 -0.52 -8.31 5.42
C ALA A 170 -0.32 -6.80 5.49
N ALA A 171 0.87 -6.35 5.07
CA ALA A 171 1.22 -4.95 5.01
C ALA A 171 1.72 -4.55 3.62
N ILE A 172 1.46 -3.30 3.22
CA ILE A 172 2.13 -2.67 2.09
C ILE A 172 2.94 -1.47 2.57
N VAL A 173 4.18 -1.38 2.12
CA VAL A 173 5.14 -0.34 2.49
C VAL A 173 5.46 0.50 1.25
N PHE A 174 5.12 1.78 1.31
CA PHE A 174 5.36 2.72 0.22
C PHE A 174 6.67 3.47 0.39
N THR A 175 7.53 3.38 -0.60
CA THR A 175 8.77 4.14 -0.70
C THR A 175 8.72 5.10 -1.88
N ARG A 176 9.58 6.12 -1.85
CA ARG A 176 9.62 7.15 -2.91
C ARG A 176 10.31 6.67 -4.18
N THR A 177 11.36 5.86 -4.05
CA THR A 177 12.20 5.44 -5.18
C THR A 177 12.33 3.92 -5.25
N ARG A 178 12.70 3.42 -6.42
CA ARG A 178 12.97 1.99 -6.64
C ARG A 178 14.11 1.49 -5.75
N GLY A 179 15.22 2.22 -5.70
CA GLY A 179 16.36 1.85 -4.87
C GLY A 179 16.00 1.78 -3.39
N ALA A 180 15.19 2.73 -2.88
CA ALA A 180 14.68 2.65 -1.51
C ALA A 180 13.76 1.44 -1.29
N ALA A 181 12.95 1.06 -2.29
CA ALA A 181 12.11 -0.13 -2.19
C ALA A 181 12.95 -1.41 -2.08
N GLU A 182 13.99 -1.53 -2.89
CA GLU A 182 14.91 -2.67 -2.87
C GLU A 182 15.71 -2.73 -1.55
N GLU A 183 16.24 -1.60 -1.09
CA GLU A 183 16.97 -1.52 0.17
C GLU A 183 16.08 -1.93 1.36
N VAL A 184 14.87 -1.38 1.44
CA VAL A 184 13.91 -1.71 2.50
C VAL A 184 13.48 -3.16 2.42
N GLY A 185 13.15 -3.65 1.21
CA GLY A 185 12.75 -5.05 1.00
C GLY A 185 13.83 -6.03 1.43
N SER A 186 15.08 -5.82 1.01
CA SER A 186 16.23 -6.64 1.40
C SER A 186 16.44 -6.63 2.91
N ALA A 187 16.39 -5.44 3.52
CA ALA A 187 16.55 -5.29 4.96
C ALA A 187 15.45 -5.99 5.79
N LEU A 188 14.24 -6.11 5.26
CA LEU A 188 13.15 -6.89 5.90
C LEU A 188 13.42 -8.39 5.80
N VAL A 189 13.81 -8.87 4.61
CA VAL A 189 14.13 -10.29 4.38
C VAL A 189 15.31 -10.76 5.24
N GLU A 190 16.37 -9.95 5.35
CA GLU A 190 17.53 -10.23 6.21
C GLU A 190 17.14 -10.38 7.70
N ARG A 191 16.04 -9.78 8.11
CA ARG A 191 15.48 -9.88 9.48
C ARG A 191 14.40 -10.95 9.61
N GLY A 192 14.26 -11.83 8.61
CA GLY A 192 13.33 -12.96 8.63
C GLY A 192 11.86 -12.58 8.37
N ILE A 193 11.59 -11.37 7.89
CA ILE A 193 10.23 -10.96 7.51
C ILE A 193 9.96 -11.45 6.08
N SER A 194 8.81 -12.11 5.88
CA SER A 194 8.36 -12.55 4.56
C SER A 194 7.96 -11.35 3.70
N ALA A 195 8.94 -10.76 3.03
CA ALA A 195 8.79 -9.54 2.24
C ALA A 195 9.19 -9.75 0.78
N ALA A 196 8.56 -9.00 -0.12
CA ALA A 196 8.98 -8.89 -1.51
C ALA A 196 8.85 -7.44 -1.99
N THR A 197 9.64 -7.09 -3.02
CA THR A 197 9.64 -5.75 -3.61
C THR A 197 9.00 -5.78 -4.99
N ILE A 198 8.13 -4.81 -5.25
CA ILE A 198 7.62 -4.54 -6.61
C ILE A 198 8.04 -3.14 -7.01
N SER A 199 8.78 -3.05 -8.12
CA SER A 199 9.16 -1.80 -8.78
C SER A 199 8.78 -1.85 -10.26
N GLY A 200 8.96 -0.73 -10.97
CA GLY A 200 8.64 -0.65 -12.40
C GLY A 200 9.48 -1.59 -13.29
N ASP A 201 10.61 -2.10 -12.78
CA ASP A 201 11.52 -2.97 -13.52
C ASP A 201 11.19 -4.46 -13.34
N VAL A 202 10.30 -4.82 -12.42
CA VAL A 202 9.87 -6.19 -12.21
C VAL A 202 9.05 -6.68 -13.40
N ALA A 203 9.47 -7.79 -14.02
CA ALA A 203 8.75 -8.39 -15.13
C ALA A 203 7.29 -8.71 -14.73
N GLN A 204 6.35 -8.50 -15.65
CA GLN A 204 4.91 -8.64 -15.37
C GLN A 204 4.54 -9.99 -14.74
N LYS A 205 5.08 -11.09 -15.28
CA LYS A 205 4.82 -12.43 -14.75
C LYS A 205 5.31 -12.61 -13.31
N GLU A 206 6.42 -11.99 -12.96
CA GLU A 206 6.94 -12.04 -11.59
C GLU A 206 6.12 -11.15 -10.65
N ARG A 207 5.68 -10.00 -11.13
CA ARG A 207 4.77 -9.13 -10.39
C ARG A 207 3.45 -9.85 -10.04
N GLU A 208 2.84 -10.53 -11.01
CA GLU A 208 1.63 -11.34 -10.80
C GLU A 208 1.86 -12.43 -9.75
N ARG A 209 3.02 -13.11 -9.78
CA ARG A 209 3.39 -14.11 -8.77
C ARG A 209 3.53 -13.50 -7.37
N ILE A 210 4.16 -12.34 -7.25
CA ILE A 210 4.32 -11.66 -5.96
C ILE A 210 2.95 -11.27 -5.41
N VAL A 211 2.07 -10.71 -6.24
CA VAL A 211 0.71 -10.33 -5.84
C VAL A 211 -0.09 -11.56 -5.40
N GLU A 212 0.01 -12.68 -6.12
CA GLU A 212 -0.67 -13.92 -5.75
C GLU A 212 -0.13 -14.49 -4.44
N ARG A 213 1.17 -14.44 -4.21
CA ARG A 213 1.77 -14.83 -2.92
C ARG A 213 1.28 -13.94 -1.78
N LEU A 214 1.13 -12.63 -2.01
CA LEU A 214 0.56 -11.71 -1.02
C LEU A 214 -0.92 -12.04 -0.76
N ARG A 215 -1.69 -12.37 -1.80
CA ARG A 215 -3.11 -12.72 -1.70
C ARG A 215 -3.32 -14.05 -0.97
N SER A 216 -2.51 -15.06 -1.26
CA SER A 216 -2.60 -16.40 -0.64
C SER A 216 -2.01 -16.49 0.77
N GLY A 217 -1.32 -15.47 1.26
CA GLY A 217 -0.66 -15.50 2.57
C GLY A 217 0.73 -16.15 2.57
N ALA A 218 1.30 -16.45 1.41
CA ALA A 218 2.69 -16.89 1.29
C ALA A 218 3.70 -15.72 1.34
N LEU A 219 3.20 -14.50 1.42
CA LEU A 219 3.95 -13.26 1.59
C LEU A 219 3.18 -12.34 2.53
N ASP A 220 3.86 -11.73 3.49
CA ASP A 220 3.22 -10.87 4.49
C ASP A 220 3.42 -9.38 4.21
N VAL A 221 4.55 -9.01 3.59
CA VAL A 221 4.89 -7.60 3.36
C VAL A 221 5.25 -7.36 1.90
N LEU A 222 4.59 -6.37 1.31
CA LEU A 222 4.93 -5.87 -0.02
C LEU A 222 5.58 -4.49 0.11
N VAL A 223 6.78 -4.33 -0.41
CA VAL A 223 7.44 -3.03 -0.52
C VAL A 223 7.31 -2.52 -1.95
N ALA A 224 6.76 -1.32 -2.14
CA ALA A 224 6.45 -0.83 -3.47
C ALA A 224 6.61 0.70 -3.60
N THR A 225 6.82 1.15 -4.84
CA THR A 225 6.61 2.55 -5.22
C THR A 225 5.16 2.80 -5.62
N ASP A 226 4.72 4.07 -5.65
CA ASP A 226 3.35 4.41 -6.05
C ASP A 226 2.96 3.78 -7.38
N VAL A 227 3.81 3.91 -8.40
CA VAL A 227 3.56 3.37 -9.75
C VAL A 227 3.39 1.85 -9.72
N ALA A 228 4.21 1.17 -8.92
CA ALA A 228 4.19 -0.28 -8.84
C ALA A 228 3.03 -0.84 -8.00
N ALA A 229 2.50 -0.08 -7.08
CA ALA A 229 1.37 -0.50 -6.23
C ALA A 229 -0.01 -0.14 -6.80
N ARG A 230 -0.05 0.54 -7.95
CA ARG A 230 -1.31 0.90 -8.60
C ARG A 230 -2.06 -0.34 -9.08
N GLY A 231 -3.37 -0.30 -8.97
CA GLY A 231 -4.24 -1.41 -9.35
C GLY A 231 -4.14 -2.64 -8.44
N LEU A 232 -3.32 -2.62 -7.39
CA LEU A 232 -3.28 -3.73 -6.43
C LEU A 232 -4.60 -3.79 -5.65
N ASP A 233 -5.25 -4.94 -5.77
CA ASP A 233 -6.46 -5.28 -5.03
C ASP A 233 -6.22 -6.57 -4.26
N VAL A 234 -5.93 -6.42 -2.96
CA VAL A 234 -5.63 -7.52 -2.04
C VAL A 234 -6.31 -7.23 -0.71
N ASP A 235 -7.42 -7.90 -0.45
CA ASP A 235 -8.30 -7.63 0.69
C ASP A 235 -7.66 -7.85 2.06
N ARG A 236 -6.64 -8.71 2.13
CA ARG A 236 -5.97 -9.02 3.41
C ARG A 236 -4.98 -7.95 3.88
N ILE A 237 -4.74 -6.88 3.10
CA ILE A 237 -3.88 -5.77 3.53
C ILE A 237 -4.56 -5.02 4.66
N GLY A 238 -4.09 -5.24 5.90
CA GLY A 238 -4.57 -4.56 7.10
C GLY A 238 -3.76 -3.31 7.44
N LEU A 239 -2.49 -3.24 7.00
CA LEU A 239 -1.58 -2.14 7.32
C LEU A 239 -0.98 -1.52 6.06
N VAL A 240 -1.07 -0.20 5.95
CA VAL A 240 -0.34 0.62 4.96
C VAL A 240 0.72 1.43 5.69
N VAL A 241 1.99 1.29 5.30
CA VAL A 241 3.06 2.11 5.83
C VAL A 241 3.58 3.05 4.75
N ASN A 242 3.44 4.35 4.95
CA ASN A 242 4.14 5.35 4.17
C ASN A 242 5.56 5.51 4.75
N PHE A 243 6.50 4.68 4.31
CA PHE A 243 7.91 4.79 4.68
C PHE A 243 8.47 6.16 4.28
N ASP A 244 8.05 6.65 3.12
CA ASP A 244 8.23 8.03 2.69
C ASP A 244 6.88 8.68 2.43
N LEU A 245 6.67 9.88 2.97
CA LEU A 245 5.49 10.67 2.65
C LEU A 245 5.42 10.94 1.14
N PRO A 246 4.25 10.79 0.52
CA PRO A 246 4.07 11.17 -0.88
C PRO A 246 4.28 12.66 -1.10
N GLY A 247 4.62 13.05 -2.33
CA GLY A 247 4.76 14.45 -2.72
C GLY A 247 3.42 15.18 -2.69
N GLU A 248 2.39 14.52 -3.21
CA GLU A 248 1.05 15.06 -3.37
C GLU A 248 0.08 14.41 -2.37
N PRO A 249 -0.82 15.20 -1.75
CA PRO A 249 -1.80 14.69 -0.78
C PRO A 249 -2.76 13.65 -1.37
N GLU A 250 -3.09 13.76 -2.65
CA GLU A 250 -3.95 12.81 -3.36
C GLU A 250 -3.32 11.42 -3.42
N ALA A 251 -2.01 11.35 -3.65
CA ALA A 251 -1.28 10.08 -3.62
C ALA A 251 -1.36 9.40 -2.25
N TYR A 252 -1.42 10.17 -1.17
CA TYR A 252 -1.66 9.63 0.18
C TYR A 252 -3.00 8.89 0.26
N VAL A 253 -4.07 9.50 -0.25
CA VAL A 253 -5.41 8.88 -0.26
C VAL A 253 -5.41 7.58 -1.05
N HIS A 254 -4.77 7.55 -2.21
CA HIS A 254 -4.63 6.34 -3.05
C HIS A 254 -3.82 5.24 -2.36
N ARG A 255 -2.80 5.59 -1.57
CA ARG A 255 -2.01 4.63 -0.79
C ARG A 255 -2.83 4.02 0.33
N ILE A 256 -3.47 4.84 1.17
CA ILE A 256 -4.26 4.32 2.30
C ILE A 256 -5.49 3.55 1.84
N GLY A 257 -6.02 3.85 0.64
CA GLY A 257 -7.08 3.07 -0.01
C GLY A 257 -6.67 1.65 -0.44
N ARG A 258 -5.43 1.20 -0.15
CA ARG A 258 -5.05 -0.21 -0.29
C ARG A 258 -5.49 -1.05 0.91
N THR A 259 -5.90 -0.43 2.00
CA THR A 259 -6.53 -1.09 3.16
C THR A 259 -7.93 -0.54 3.44
N GLY A 260 -8.64 -1.09 4.39
CA GLY A 260 -10.00 -0.65 4.75
C GLY A 260 -11.05 -0.90 3.66
N ARG A 261 -10.86 -1.93 2.82
CA ARG A 261 -11.74 -2.29 1.72
C ARG A 261 -12.83 -3.27 2.17
N ALA A 262 -13.90 -3.35 1.37
CA ALA A 262 -15.00 -4.30 1.57
C ALA A 262 -15.60 -4.27 3.00
N GLY A 263 -15.66 -3.09 3.63
CA GLY A 263 -16.23 -2.93 4.97
C GLY A 263 -15.28 -3.35 6.12
N ARG A 264 -14.04 -3.72 5.82
CA ARG A 264 -13.01 -3.99 6.84
C ARG A 264 -12.42 -2.70 7.39
N THR A 265 -11.86 -2.76 8.59
CA THR A 265 -11.04 -1.69 9.16
C THR A 265 -9.60 -1.85 8.71
N GLY A 266 -8.88 -0.74 8.56
CA GLY A 266 -7.47 -0.75 8.19
C GLY A 266 -6.65 0.24 9.01
N GLU A 267 -5.35 0.10 8.95
CA GLU A 267 -4.40 1.03 9.58
C GLU A 267 -3.46 1.64 8.54
N ALA A 268 -3.20 2.93 8.69
CA ALA A 268 -2.20 3.65 7.91
C ALA A 268 -1.24 4.39 8.83
N LEU A 269 0.05 4.06 8.72
CA LEU A 269 1.12 4.69 9.46
C LEU A 269 2.04 5.45 8.51
N SER A 270 2.37 6.69 8.85
CA SER A 270 3.30 7.50 8.07
C SER A 270 4.56 7.85 8.87
N PHE A 271 5.74 7.53 8.33
CA PHE A 271 6.99 8.01 8.89
C PHE A 271 7.27 9.43 8.39
N VAL A 272 7.35 10.35 9.32
CA VAL A 272 7.53 11.77 9.06
C VAL A 272 8.89 12.21 9.60
N THR A 273 9.74 12.75 8.74
CA THR A 273 10.96 13.41 9.23
C THR A 273 10.63 14.80 9.77
N PRO A 274 11.44 15.39 10.64
CA PRO A 274 11.20 16.74 11.18
C PRO A 274 10.98 17.81 10.11
N HIS A 275 11.56 17.62 8.91
CA HIS A 275 11.43 18.56 7.78
C HIS A 275 10.14 18.37 6.98
N GLU A 276 9.46 17.23 7.10
CA GLU A 276 8.26 16.89 6.32
C GLU A 276 6.94 17.30 6.99
N ARG A 277 6.98 17.99 8.13
CA ARG A 277 5.77 18.47 8.84
C ARG A 277 4.87 19.35 7.97
N GLY A 278 5.43 20.07 6.99
CA GLY A 278 4.67 20.86 6.03
C GLY A 278 3.80 19.96 5.11
N ARG A 279 4.35 18.85 4.64
CA ARG A 279 3.62 17.85 3.83
C ARG A 279 2.53 17.16 4.65
N LEU A 280 2.84 16.78 5.88
CA LEU A 280 1.86 16.19 6.80
C LEU A 280 0.62 17.11 6.93
N ARG A 281 0.82 18.39 7.18
CA ARG A 281 -0.28 19.38 7.27
C ARG A 281 -1.06 19.53 5.96
N ALA A 282 -0.39 19.38 4.80
CA ALA A 282 -1.07 19.40 3.51
C ALA A 282 -1.97 18.17 3.35
N ILE A 283 -1.50 16.99 3.75
CA ILE A 283 -2.28 15.75 3.77
C ILE A 283 -3.50 15.91 4.68
N GLU A 284 -3.33 16.35 5.93
CA GLU A 284 -4.43 16.56 6.89
C GLU A 284 -5.49 17.54 6.36
N ARG A 285 -5.07 18.61 5.67
CA ARG A 285 -6.02 19.55 5.04
C ARG A 285 -6.81 18.93 3.91
N THR A 286 -6.17 18.10 3.08
CA THR A 286 -6.80 17.45 1.93
C THR A 286 -7.74 16.32 2.38
N THR A 287 -7.32 15.52 3.34
CA THR A 287 -8.13 14.42 3.90
C THR A 287 -9.20 14.93 4.87
N ARG A 288 -9.07 16.17 5.35
CA ARG A 288 -9.90 16.78 6.43
C ARG A 288 -9.92 15.93 7.71
N THR A 289 -8.87 15.14 7.92
CA THR A 289 -8.72 14.24 9.05
C THR A 289 -7.35 14.49 9.67
N PRO A 290 -7.28 14.87 10.97
CA PRO A 290 -6.01 14.96 11.67
C PRO A 290 -5.42 13.55 11.84
N LEU A 291 -4.12 13.41 11.58
CA LEU A 291 -3.40 12.18 11.85
C LEU A 291 -2.96 12.16 13.32
N GLN A 292 -3.15 11.02 13.98
CA GLN A 292 -2.71 10.83 15.37
C GLN A 292 -1.21 10.54 15.43
N GLU A 293 -0.47 11.31 16.22
CA GLU A 293 0.94 11.00 16.50
C GLU A 293 1.05 9.77 17.40
N ILE A 294 1.86 8.80 17.01
CA ILE A 294 2.18 7.61 17.80
C ILE A 294 3.68 7.49 18.05
N GLU A 295 4.03 6.79 19.10
CA GLU A 295 5.41 6.39 19.34
C GLU A 295 5.70 5.07 18.62
N ILE A 296 6.91 4.95 18.09
CA ILE A 296 7.37 3.67 17.52
C ILE A 296 7.57 2.66 18.64
N PRO A 297 7.11 1.41 18.48
CA PRO A 297 7.34 0.36 19.46
C PRO A 297 8.82 0.22 19.81
N SER A 298 9.10 0.06 21.09
CA SER A 298 10.44 -0.25 21.59
C SER A 298 10.80 -1.72 21.35
N PRO A 299 12.06 -2.13 21.43
CA PRO A 299 12.45 -3.54 21.44
C PRO A 299 11.70 -4.36 22.51
N ALA A 300 11.51 -3.80 23.70
CA ALA A 300 10.74 -4.44 24.75
C ALA A 300 9.26 -4.66 24.39
N ASP A 301 8.62 -3.71 23.68
CA ASP A 301 7.26 -3.86 23.19
C ASP A 301 7.16 -5.01 22.17
N VAL A 302 8.18 -5.18 21.31
CA VAL A 302 8.25 -6.31 20.36
C VAL A 302 8.34 -7.64 21.10
N SER A 303 9.22 -7.77 22.10
CA SER A 303 9.33 -8.98 22.94
C SER A 303 8.02 -9.26 23.66
N ALA A 304 7.41 -8.25 24.27
CA ALA A 304 6.13 -8.38 24.96
C ALA A 304 4.99 -8.81 24.02
N HIS A 305 4.94 -8.28 22.79
CA HIS A 305 3.94 -8.69 21.79
C HIS A 305 4.12 -10.16 21.41
N LYS A 306 5.35 -10.59 21.09
CA LYS A 306 5.67 -11.98 20.74
C LYS A 306 5.32 -12.95 21.88
N VAL A 307 5.67 -12.62 23.14
CA VAL A 307 5.35 -13.44 24.29
C VAL A 307 3.83 -13.53 24.49
N ARG A 308 3.10 -12.43 24.32
CA ARG A 308 1.63 -12.44 24.41
C ARG A 308 1.00 -13.35 23.35
N ALA A 309 1.49 -13.28 22.11
CA ALA A 309 1.04 -14.16 21.02
C ALA A 309 1.37 -15.63 21.31
N LEU A 310 2.55 -15.93 21.88
CA LEU A 310 2.93 -17.26 22.31
C LEU A 310 2.01 -17.80 23.42
N LEU A 311 1.77 -16.99 24.45
CA LEU A 311 0.88 -17.37 25.57
C LEU A 311 -0.57 -17.58 25.11
N GLY A 312 -1.03 -16.81 24.10
CA GLY A 312 -2.34 -17.00 23.49
C GLY A 312 -2.55 -18.36 22.82
N GLN A 313 -1.46 -19.04 22.43
CA GLN A 313 -1.51 -20.39 21.83
C GLN A 313 -1.56 -21.51 22.88
N VAL A 314 -1.26 -21.21 24.15
CA VAL A 314 -1.15 -22.23 25.21
C VAL A 314 -2.44 -23.04 25.39
N PRO A 315 -3.65 -22.44 25.45
CA PRO A 315 -4.88 -23.23 25.62
C PRO A 315 -5.06 -24.27 24.51
N ALA A 316 -4.96 -23.86 23.25
CA ALA A 316 -5.09 -24.77 22.12
C ALA A 316 -4.01 -25.85 22.12
N ARG A 317 -2.78 -25.52 22.52
CA ARG A 317 -1.68 -26.49 22.64
C ARG A 317 -1.93 -27.50 23.77
N GLN A 318 -2.56 -27.07 24.87
CA GLN A 318 -2.97 -27.96 25.95
C GLN A 318 -4.06 -28.94 25.53
N GLU A 319 -5.08 -28.44 24.82
CA GLU A 319 -6.16 -29.28 24.26
C GLU A 319 -5.65 -30.33 23.26
N ALA A 320 -4.62 -30.02 22.48
CA ALA A 320 -4.00 -30.95 21.55
C ALA A 320 -3.31 -32.14 22.25
N GLY A 321 -3.10 -32.11 23.58
CA GLY A 321 -2.54 -33.20 24.38
C GLY A 321 -1.07 -33.45 24.12
N ARG A 322 -0.58 -34.68 24.53
CA ARG A 322 0.82 -35.12 24.38
C ARG A 322 1.84 -34.24 25.11
N LEU A 323 1.47 -33.68 26.26
CA LEU A 323 2.36 -32.84 27.09
C LEU A 323 3.04 -33.59 28.21
N SER A 324 2.65 -34.87 28.49
CA SER A 324 3.18 -35.62 29.63
C SER A 324 4.71 -35.72 29.63
N MET A 325 5.30 -36.09 28.50
CA MET A 325 6.76 -36.18 28.39
C MET A 325 7.46 -34.87 28.71
N TYR A 326 6.93 -33.73 28.20
CA TYR A 326 7.51 -32.40 28.48
C TYR A 326 7.32 -32.02 29.95
N ALA A 327 6.16 -32.34 30.53
CA ALA A 327 5.88 -32.10 31.94
C ALA A 327 6.81 -32.90 32.86
N ASP A 328 7.13 -34.17 32.50
CA ASP A 328 8.06 -35.00 33.25
C ASP A 328 9.49 -34.43 33.21
N MET A 329 9.93 -33.96 32.03
CA MET A 329 11.23 -33.30 31.89
C MET A 329 11.32 -32.02 32.72
N VAL A 330 10.24 -31.20 32.72
CA VAL A 330 10.17 -29.97 33.51
C VAL A 330 10.20 -30.30 35.02
N ARG A 331 9.46 -31.31 35.46
CA ARG A 331 9.49 -31.74 36.87
C ARG A 331 10.88 -32.22 37.31
N THR A 332 11.56 -33.01 36.49
CA THR A 332 12.93 -33.45 36.73
C THR A 332 13.87 -32.26 36.88
N PHE A 333 13.81 -31.31 35.95
CA PHE A 333 14.61 -30.08 35.98
C PHE A 333 14.38 -29.30 37.28
N LEU A 334 13.10 -29.08 37.64
CA LEU A 334 12.74 -28.36 38.90
C LEU A 334 13.18 -29.10 40.15
N ALA A 335 13.27 -30.44 40.14
CA ALA A 335 13.77 -31.24 41.28
C ALA A 335 15.29 -31.14 41.40
N GLU A 336 16.02 -30.94 40.35
CA GLU A 336 17.48 -30.85 40.33
C GLU A 336 18.00 -29.41 40.54
N HIS A 337 17.15 -28.41 40.29
CA HIS A 337 17.52 -26.99 40.30
C HIS A 337 16.52 -26.20 41.17
N ASP A 338 17.05 -25.36 42.04
CA ASP A 338 16.23 -24.47 42.89
C ASP A 338 15.77 -23.24 42.08
N VAL A 339 14.79 -23.46 41.21
CA VAL A 339 14.23 -22.44 40.28
C VAL A 339 12.73 -22.37 40.46
N ASP A 340 12.20 -21.14 40.60
CA ASP A 340 10.75 -20.91 40.59
C ASP A 340 10.12 -21.32 39.26
N PRO A 341 9.00 -22.03 39.21
CA PRO A 341 8.32 -22.42 37.97
C PRO A 341 7.94 -21.24 37.07
N VAL A 342 7.66 -20.05 37.64
CA VAL A 342 7.35 -18.84 36.89
C VAL A 342 8.61 -18.29 36.22
N ASP A 343 9.76 -18.31 36.94
CA ASP A 343 11.05 -17.89 36.39
C ASP A 343 11.49 -18.83 35.27
N LEU A 344 11.28 -20.14 35.42
CA LEU A 344 11.53 -21.11 34.33
C LEU A 344 10.65 -20.83 33.12
N ALA A 345 9.35 -20.60 33.33
CA ALA A 345 8.43 -20.27 32.22
C ALA A 345 8.82 -18.97 31.56
N ALA A 346 9.24 -17.96 32.31
CA ALA A 346 9.72 -16.69 31.77
C ALA A 346 10.98 -16.86 30.92
N ALA A 347 11.95 -17.64 31.40
CA ALA A 347 13.16 -17.96 30.65
C ALA A 347 12.85 -18.74 29.37
N MET A 348 11.94 -19.72 29.42
CA MET A 348 11.51 -20.47 28.22
C MET A 348 10.78 -19.57 27.24
N ALA A 349 9.93 -18.65 27.70
CA ALA A 349 9.25 -17.68 26.84
C ALA A 349 10.25 -16.72 26.17
N ALA A 350 11.24 -16.21 26.89
CA ALA A 350 12.30 -15.36 26.35
C ALA A 350 13.09 -16.09 25.25
N LEU A 351 13.50 -17.32 25.51
CA LEU A 351 14.18 -18.16 24.52
C LEU A 351 13.32 -18.42 23.27
N ALA A 352 12.02 -18.71 23.48
CA ALA A 352 11.09 -18.99 22.38
C ALA A 352 10.86 -17.79 21.46
N VAL A 353 10.95 -16.55 21.98
CA VAL A 353 10.80 -15.32 21.17
C VAL A 353 12.14 -14.78 20.67
N GLY A 354 13.25 -15.47 20.97
CA GLY A 354 14.60 -15.09 20.52
C GLY A 354 15.20 -13.92 21.30
N ASP A 355 14.76 -13.72 22.55
CA ASP A 355 15.37 -12.77 23.48
C ASP A 355 16.54 -13.45 24.19
N ASP A 356 17.77 -13.08 23.83
CA ASP A 356 19.00 -13.61 24.41
C ASP A 356 19.48 -12.82 25.65
N GLY A 357 18.69 -11.86 26.11
CA GLY A 357 18.94 -11.00 27.27
C GLY A 357 19.97 -9.91 27.02
N PRO A 358 21.27 -10.21 26.84
CA PRO A 358 22.29 -9.17 26.68
C PRO A 358 22.08 -8.29 25.45
N ARG A 359 21.85 -8.88 24.27
CA ARG A 359 21.64 -8.13 23.02
C ARG A 359 20.32 -7.35 23.05
N ALA A 360 19.26 -7.95 23.57
CA ALA A 360 17.98 -7.27 23.72
C ALA A 360 18.10 -6.05 24.63
N ARG A 361 18.90 -6.15 25.71
CA ARG A 361 19.21 -5.01 26.60
C ARG A 361 20.00 -3.92 25.89
N GLU A 362 21.06 -4.27 25.18
CA GLU A 362 21.87 -3.31 24.40
C GLU A 362 21.02 -2.60 23.32
N GLU A 363 20.14 -3.33 22.66
CA GLU A 363 19.23 -2.77 21.66
C GLU A 363 18.23 -1.80 22.30
N GLN A 364 17.68 -2.15 23.46
CA GLN A 364 16.79 -1.29 24.23
C GLN A 364 17.48 -0.01 24.69
N GLU A 365 18.68 -0.14 25.29
CA GLU A 365 19.49 1.01 25.73
C GLU A 365 19.85 1.95 24.59
N ARG A 366 20.24 1.39 23.43
CA ARG A 366 20.52 2.17 22.23
C ARG A 366 19.26 2.91 21.75
N PHE A 367 18.14 2.24 21.72
CA PHE A 367 16.86 2.85 21.34
C PHE A 367 16.48 4.01 22.26
N GLU A 368 16.63 3.83 23.59
CA GLU A 368 16.33 4.85 24.58
C GLU A 368 17.27 6.06 24.46
N ALA A 369 18.56 5.82 24.28
CA ALA A 369 19.56 6.86 24.08
C ALA A 369 19.28 7.68 22.79
N GLU A 370 18.97 7.01 21.69
CA GLU A 370 18.60 7.65 20.44
C GLU A 370 17.32 8.50 20.56
N ARG A 371 16.33 7.98 21.28
CA ARG A 371 15.08 8.69 21.56
C ARG A 371 15.30 9.91 22.44
N ALA A 372 16.14 9.80 23.47
CA ALA A 372 16.52 10.93 24.32
C ALA A 372 17.25 12.03 23.52
N ALA A 373 18.23 11.67 22.69
CA ALA A 373 18.95 12.58 21.84
C ALA A 373 18.03 13.30 20.83
N ALA A 374 17.06 12.57 20.23
CA ALA A 374 16.08 13.16 19.31
C ALA A 374 15.16 14.17 20.02
N ARG A 375 14.72 13.88 21.25
CA ARG A 375 13.93 14.79 22.07
C ARG A 375 14.70 16.06 22.45
N GLU A 376 15.96 15.95 22.80
CA GLU A 376 16.81 17.08 23.17
C GLU A 376 17.06 17.99 21.96
N GLN A 377 17.37 17.43 20.79
CA GLN A 377 17.51 18.21 19.55
C GLN A 377 16.20 18.93 19.17
N ALA A 378 15.06 18.31 19.42
CA ALA A 378 13.76 18.94 19.16
C ALA A 378 13.50 20.12 20.11
N LYS A 379 13.91 20.05 21.38
CA LYS A 379 13.80 21.13 22.38
C LYS A 379 14.72 22.29 22.01
N THR A 380 15.99 22.03 21.67
CA THR A 380 16.97 23.06 21.31
C THR A 380 16.51 23.87 20.10
N ARG A 381 16.01 23.21 19.05
CA ARG A 381 15.45 23.90 17.88
C ARG A 381 14.19 24.72 18.19
N ARG A 382 13.40 24.33 19.19
CA ARG A 382 12.24 25.07 19.62
C ARG A 382 12.64 26.35 20.37
N THR A 383 13.65 26.31 21.20
CA THR A 383 14.21 27.49 21.92
C THR A 383 14.87 28.47 20.96
N GLU A 384 15.63 28.02 19.98
CA GLU A 384 16.23 28.88 18.95
C GLU A 384 15.18 29.63 18.13
N ARG A 385 14.06 28.97 17.74
CA ARG A 385 12.97 29.63 17.01
C ARG A 385 12.14 30.60 17.82
N THR A 386 12.13 30.49 19.15
CA THR A 386 11.46 31.44 20.05
C THR A 386 12.35 32.60 20.45
N GLY A 387 13.69 32.47 20.35
CA GLY A 387 14.66 33.51 20.64
C GLY A 387 14.91 34.54 19.51
N GLU A 388 14.55 34.21 18.26
CA GLU A 388 14.71 35.06 17.08
C GLU A 388 13.45 35.86 16.69
N ARG A 389 12.76 36.46 17.64
CA ARG A 389 11.82 37.55 17.28
C ARG A 389 12.58 38.87 17.39
N PRO A 390 12.95 39.53 16.26
CA PRO A 390 13.43 40.89 16.32
C PRO A 390 12.30 41.77 16.83
N SER A 391 12.54 42.50 17.90
CA SER A 391 11.68 43.61 18.35
C SER A 391 11.50 44.56 17.17
N ARG A 392 10.29 44.67 16.66
CA ARG A 392 9.91 45.85 15.84
C ARG A 392 9.99 47.06 16.75
N GLY A 393 11.14 47.74 16.68
CA GLY A 393 11.31 49.07 17.21
C GLY A 393 10.40 50.04 16.47
N ASP A 394 9.70 50.84 17.22
CA ASP A 394 9.00 52.02 16.81
C ASP A 394 9.86 52.93 15.92
N ARG A 395 9.32 53.29 14.76
CA ARG A 395 9.44 54.64 14.19
C ARG A 395 8.29 54.86 13.22
#